data_0f3187b303e63b5f17655a3b73da2795
#
_entry.id   0f3187b303e63b5f17655a3b73da2795
#
_cell.length_a   1.000
_cell.length_b   1.000
_cell.length_c   1.000
_cell.angle_alpha   90.00
_cell.angle_beta   90.00
_cell.angle_gamma   90.00
#
_symmetry.space_group_name_H-M   'P 1'
#
loop_
_entity.id
_entity.type
_entity.pdbx_description
1 polymer ?
#
loop_
_entity_poly.entity_id
_entity_poly.type
_entity_poly.pdbx_seq_one_letter_code
_entity_poly.pdbx_strand_id
1 'polypeptide(L)'
;ADYVITTIRVGGDHMRVRDERIALSHGVLGQETTGAAGVSFAMRSVPALASYCELIKKYAKPDVKVFNFTNPAGVVSQALRDMGYDFTYGICDAPSGMLHQFAEYKGVDPASVQGECYGLNHLSFFRNVTVDGEDIMSDLIHDDGAYAHTDLRFFEKDLVLNRGCVPNEYLYYFYYR
;
A
#
# COMPACT_ATOMS: atom_id res chain seq x y z
N ALA A 1 19.82 10.55 15.02
CA ALA A 1 18.41 10.72 14.67
C ALA A 1 17.57 9.76 15.50
N ASP A 2 16.35 10.15 15.82
CA ASP A 2 15.36 9.31 16.51
C ASP A 2 14.46 8.59 15.48
N TYR A 3 14.16 9.27 14.37
CA TYR A 3 13.34 8.78 13.29
C TYR A 3 14.03 9.01 11.94
N VAL A 4 13.90 8.06 11.05
CA VAL A 4 14.35 8.14 9.66
C VAL A 4 13.19 7.73 8.75
N ILE A 5 12.97 8.47 7.68
CA ILE A 5 12.01 8.10 6.63
C ILE A 5 12.81 7.83 5.36
N THR A 6 12.53 6.69 4.74
CA THR A 6 13.13 6.34 3.44
C THR A 6 12.08 6.35 2.34
N THR A 7 12.32 7.16 1.31
CA THR A 7 11.43 7.32 0.16
C THR A 7 12.29 7.47 -1.10
N ILE A 8 12.92 6.37 -1.51
CA ILE A 8 13.84 6.34 -2.65
C ILE A 8 13.29 5.55 -3.82
N ARG A 9 13.69 5.91 -5.01
CA ARG A 9 13.43 5.13 -6.23
C ARG A 9 14.75 4.86 -6.95
N VAL A 10 15.33 3.69 -6.71
CA VAL A 10 16.59 3.28 -7.34
C VAL A 10 16.39 3.08 -8.85
N GLY A 11 17.13 3.85 -9.64
CA GLY A 11 17.00 3.88 -11.09
C GLY A 11 15.97 4.89 -11.63
N GLY A 12 15.27 5.61 -10.73
CA GLY A 12 14.29 6.65 -11.12
C GLY A 12 13.14 6.13 -11.98
N ASP A 13 12.40 7.04 -12.58
CA ASP A 13 11.22 6.71 -13.39
C ASP A 13 11.58 5.96 -14.68
N HIS A 14 12.78 6.18 -15.23
CA HIS A 14 13.23 5.45 -16.40
C HIS A 14 13.25 3.92 -16.15
N MET A 15 13.77 3.48 -15.00
CA MET A 15 13.78 2.05 -14.66
C MET A 15 12.39 1.52 -14.33
N ARG A 16 11.53 2.33 -13.72
CA ARG A 16 10.11 2.00 -13.52
C ARG A 16 9.44 1.65 -14.85
N VAL A 17 9.50 2.57 -15.80
CA VAL A 17 8.91 2.35 -17.14
C VAL A 17 9.47 1.11 -17.82
N ARG A 18 10.78 0.86 -17.67
CA ARG A 18 11.42 -0.34 -18.23
C ARG A 18 10.89 -1.61 -17.58
N ASP A 19 10.79 -1.68 -16.27
CA ASP A 19 10.29 -2.84 -15.54
C ASP A 19 8.84 -3.19 -15.95
N GLU A 20 7.98 -2.18 -16.01
CA GLU A 20 6.58 -2.33 -16.43
C GLU A 20 6.47 -2.80 -17.88
N ARG A 21 7.24 -2.22 -18.80
CA ARG A 21 7.25 -2.61 -20.21
C ARG A 21 7.75 -4.04 -20.44
N ILE A 22 8.75 -4.48 -19.68
CA ILE A 22 9.24 -5.87 -19.77
C ILE A 22 8.11 -6.82 -19.38
N ALA A 23 7.44 -6.60 -18.25
CA ALA A 23 6.33 -7.43 -17.82
C ALA A 23 5.21 -7.47 -18.86
N LEU A 24 4.80 -6.31 -19.37
CA LEU A 24 3.76 -6.19 -20.40
C LEU A 24 4.13 -6.88 -21.71
N SER A 25 5.42 -6.86 -22.13
CA SER A 25 5.88 -7.53 -23.34
C SER A 25 5.79 -9.06 -23.26
N HIS A 26 5.68 -9.60 -22.04
CA HIS A 26 5.46 -11.03 -21.78
C HIS A 26 4.00 -11.37 -21.45
N GLY A 27 3.07 -10.43 -21.63
CA GLY A 27 1.64 -10.63 -21.38
C GLY A 27 1.27 -10.76 -19.90
N VAL A 28 2.14 -10.26 -19.00
CA VAL A 28 1.89 -10.24 -17.56
C VAL A 28 1.73 -8.81 -17.04
N LEU A 29 1.14 -8.68 -15.87
CA LEU A 29 0.90 -7.39 -15.24
C LEU A 29 2.19 -6.56 -15.10
N GLY A 30 2.16 -5.35 -15.65
CA GLY A 30 3.23 -4.36 -15.59
C GLY A 30 2.90 -3.22 -14.62
N GLN A 31 2.80 -3.52 -13.34
CA GLN A 31 2.58 -2.53 -12.27
C GLN A 31 3.86 -2.43 -11.41
N GLU A 32 4.22 -1.20 -11.01
CA GLU A 32 5.53 -0.89 -10.41
C GLU A 32 5.88 -1.66 -9.13
N THR A 33 4.87 -2.06 -8.34
CA THR A 33 5.08 -2.63 -6.99
C THR A 33 4.61 -4.06 -6.87
N THR A 34 3.91 -4.60 -7.86
CA THR A 34 3.34 -5.94 -7.84
C THR A 34 3.85 -6.79 -9.01
N GLY A 35 3.83 -8.11 -8.85
CA GLY A 35 4.24 -9.02 -9.91
C GLY A 35 5.71 -8.90 -10.32
N ALA A 36 6.02 -9.18 -11.57
CA ALA A 36 7.39 -9.23 -12.10
C ALA A 36 8.11 -7.87 -12.04
N ALA A 37 7.40 -6.78 -12.33
CA ALA A 37 7.95 -5.43 -12.24
C ALA A 37 8.31 -5.06 -10.79
N GLY A 38 7.47 -5.43 -9.82
CA GLY A 38 7.76 -5.26 -8.41
C GLY A 38 9.00 -6.02 -7.94
N VAL A 39 9.17 -7.27 -8.39
CA VAL A 39 10.39 -8.04 -8.11
C VAL A 39 11.63 -7.33 -8.66
N SER A 40 11.58 -6.88 -9.91
CA SER A 40 12.70 -6.14 -10.53
C SER A 40 13.05 -4.87 -9.77
N PHE A 41 12.04 -4.13 -9.29
CA PHE A 41 12.26 -2.96 -8.43
C PHE A 41 12.87 -3.34 -7.07
N ALA A 42 12.36 -4.39 -6.43
CA ALA A 42 12.87 -4.88 -5.16
C ALA A 42 14.35 -5.26 -5.22
N MET A 43 14.78 -5.92 -6.30
CA MET A 43 16.19 -6.31 -6.51
C MET A 43 17.14 -5.12 -6.52
N ARG A 44 16.66 -3.90 -6.80
CA ARG A 44 17.45 -2.66 -6.72
C ARG A 44 17.26 -1.94 -5.38
N SER A 45 16.04 -1.93 -4.87
CA SER A 45 15.69 -1.19 -3.64
C SER A 45 16.27 -1.85 -2.38
N VAL A 46 16.18 -3.18 -2.28
CA VAL A 46 16.62 -3.90 -1.08
C VAL A 46 18.11 -3.70 -0.78
N PRO A 47 19.05 -3.89 -1.72
CA PRO A 47 20.48 -3.65 -1.44
C PRO A 47 20.79 -2.20 -1.05
N ALA A 48 20.13 -1.23 -1.69
CA ALA A 48 20.33 0.18 -1.37
C ALA A 48 19.84 0.50 0.04
N LEU A 49 18.67 0.02 0.43
CA LEU A 49 18.12 0.25 1.76
C LEU A 49 18.90 -0.51 2.84
N ALA A 50 19.38 -1.73 2.54
CA ALA A 50 20.26 -2.43 3.46
C ALA A 50 21.54 -1.64 3.74
N SER A 51 22.16 -1.03 2.70
CA SER A 51 23.33 -0.16 2.90
C SER A 51 23.01 1.07 3.75
N TYR A 52 21.81 1.65 3.63
CA TYR A 52 21.38 2.74 4.50
C TYR A 52 21.14 2.26 5.93
N CYS A 53 20.57 1.08 6.13
CA CYS A 53 20.38 0.49 7.44
C CYS A 53 21.72 0.29 8.19
N GLU A 54 22.78 -0.13 7.50
CA GLU A 54 24.14 -0.21 8.08
C GLU A 54 24.64 1.15 8.53
N LEU A 55 24.46 2.20 7.74
CA LEU A 55 24.83 3.56 8.11
C LEU A 55 24.00 4.08 9.29
N ILE A 56 22.69 3.82 9.28
CA ILE A 56 21.77 4.20 10.36
C ILE A 56 22.19 3.50 11.65
N LYS A 57 22.43 2.19 11.61
CA LYS A 57 22.89 1.41 12.76
C LYS A 57 24.21 1.96 13.38
N LYS A 58 25.08 2.48 12.50
CA LYS A 58 26.37 3.04 12.93
C LYS A 58 26.27 4.45 13.54
N TYR A 59 25.39 5.30 13.02
CA TYR A 59 25.39 6.74 13.31
C TYR A 59 24.14 7.27 14.00
N ALA A 60 23.03 6.54 14.02
CA ALA A 60 21.81 6.95 14.68
C ALA A 60 21.81 6.54 16.17
N LYS A 61 20.79 6.94 16.90
CA LYS A 61 20.58 6.49 18.27
C LYS A 61 20.22 4.99 18.31
N PRO A 62 20.51 4.30 19.43
CA PRO A 62 20.24 2.86 19.55
C PRO A 62 18.75 2.47 19.37
N ASP A 63 17.84 3.38 19.69
CA ASP A 63 16.39 3.22 19.63
C ASP A 63 15.75 3.83 18.39
N VAL A 64 16.56 4.15 17.35
CA VAL A 64 16.09 4.71 16.08
C VAL A 64 14.99 3.84 15.45
N LYS A 65 14.00 4.50 14.86
CA LYS A 65 12.96 3.84 14.04
C LYS A 65 13.05 4.34 12.61
N VAL A 66 13.02 3.40 11.66
CA VAL A 66 13.07 3.68 10.22
C VAL A 66 11.72 3.36 9.61
N PHE A 67 11.06 4.36 9.07
CA PHE A 67 9.80 4.21 8.34
C PHE A 67 10.10 4.18 6.84
N ASN A 68 9.89 3.00 6.24
CA ASN A 68 10.17 2.79 4.84
C ASN A 68 8.92 2.97 3.98
N PHE A 69 8.91 4.01 3.15
CA PHE A 69 7.90 4.26 2.12
C PHE A 69 8.36 3.79 0.73
N THR A 70 9.61 3.30 0.62
CA THR A 70 10.16 2.80 -0.65
C THR A 70 9.48 1.49 -1.04
N ASN A 71 8.97 1.46 -2.23
CA ASN A 71 8.30 0.30 -2.81
C ASN A 71 9.29 -0.74 -3.41
N PRO A 72 8.86 -2.00 -3.54
CA PRO A 72 7.62 -2.61 -3.00
C PRO A 72 7.69 -2.75 -1.47
N ALA A 73 6.89 -1.96 -0.74
CA ALA A 73 7.04 -1.81 0.72
C ALA A 73 6.98 -3.15 1.48
N GLY A 74 6.10 -4.06 1.08
CA GLY A 74 5.99 -5.38 1.71
C GLY A 74 7.24 -6.24 1.53
N VAL A 75 7.76 -6.32 0.30
CA VAL A 75 8.98 -7.11 -0.02
C VAL A 75 10.21 -6.51 0.67
N VAL A 76 10.36 -5.19 0.59
CA VAL A 76 11.47 -4.47 1.23
C VAL A 76 11.46 -4.67 2.74
N SER A 77 10.30 -4.52 3.37
CA SER A 77 10.17 -4.66 4.83
C SER A 77 10.49 -6.08 5.29
N GLN A 78 10.03 -7.10 4.56
CA GLN A 78 10.35 -8.48 4.87
C GLN A 78 11.86 -8.74 4.71
N ALA A 79 12.45 -8.32 3.59
CA ALA A 79 13.86 -8.52 3.33
C ALA A 79 14.77 -7.84 4.38
N LEU A 80 14.44 -6.62 4.79
CA LEU A 80 15.21 -5.92 5.81
C LEU A 80 15.11 -6.60 7.18
N ARG A 81 13.95 -7.13 7.55
CA ARG A 81 13.78 -7.92 8.78
C ARG A 81 14.57 -9.22 8.74
N ASP A 82 14.53 -9.95 7.61
CA ASP A 82 15.28 -11.19 7.43
C ASP A 82 16.80 -10.96 7.49
N MET A 83 17.26 -9.74 7.18
CA MET A 83 18.65 -9.29 7.36
C MET A 83 18.95 -8.83 8.79
N GLY A 84 17.99 -8.83 9.71
CA GLY A 84 18.19 -8.43 11.12
C GLY A 84 18.07 -6.93 11.38
N TYR A 85 17.40 -6.16 10.51
CA TYR A 85 17.10 -4.74 10.73
C TYR A 85 15.72 -4.53 11.37
N ASP A 86 15.53 -5.02 12.60
CA ASP A 86 14.25 -5.02 13.31
C ASP A 86 13.68 -3.63 13.64
N PHE A 87 14.49 -2.59 13.48
CA PHE A 87 14.09 -1.20 13.67
C PHE A 87 13.41 -0.59 12.43
N THR A 88 13.12 -1.38 11.39
CA THR A 88 12.49 -0.94 10.14
C THR A 88 11.00 -1.29 10.10
N TYR A 89 10.18 -0.36 9.61
CA TYR A 89 8.73 -0.48 9.48
C TYR A 89 8.31 -0.03 8.09
N GLY A 90 7.64 -0.90 7.33
CA GLY A 90 7.03 -0.53 6.05
C GLY A 90 5.76 0.30 6.29
N ILE A 91 5.63 1.38 5.57
CA ILE A 91 4.44 2.24 5.59
C ILE A 91 3.89 2.43 4.17
N CYS A 92 2.58 2.62 4.07
CA CYS A 92 1.87 2.93 2.85
C CYS A 92 0.67 3.82 3.18
N ASP A 93 0.35 4.75 2.32
CA ASP A 93 -0.77 5.67 2.47
C ASP A 93 -2.10 5.14 1.92
N ALA A 94 -2.09 4.12 1.08
CA ALA A 94 -3.31 3.59 0.47
C ALA A 94 -4.39 3.19 1.51
N PRO A 95 -4.08 2.47 2.60
CA PRO A 95 -5.11 2.15 3.59
C PRO A 95 -5.69 3.38 4.29
N SER A 96 -4.85 4.32 4.71
CA SER A 96 -5.34 5.56 5.36
C SER A 96 -6.06 6.47 4.37
N GLY A 97 -5.60 6.51 3.11
CA GLY A 97 -6.25 7.26 2.03
C GLY A 97 -7.69 6.82 1.79
N MET A 98 -7.94 5.51 1.77
CA MET A 98 -9.29 4.96 1.62
C MET A 98 -10.21 5.38 2.78
N LEU A 99 -9.74 5.28 4.03
CA LEU A 99 -10.53 5.70 5.20
C LEU A 99 -10.80 7.21 5.19
N HIS A 100 -9.84 8.03 4.75
CA HIS A 100 -10.03 9.46 4.56
C HIS A 100 -11.09 9.77 3.49
N GLN A 101 -11.10 9.06 2.37
CA GLN A 101 -12.13 9.21 1.35
C GLN A 101 -13.53 8.89 1.89
N PHE A 102 -13.65 7.86 2.74
CA PHE A 102 -14.92 7.54 3.40
C PHE A 102 -15.35 8.63 4.38
N ALA A 103 -14.40 9.20 5.13
CA ALA A 103 -14.67 10.33 6.02
C ALA A 103 -15.15 11.56 5.25
N GLU A 104 -14.47 11.92 4.18
CA GLU A 104 -14.84 13.03 3.31
C GLU A 104 -16.24 12.81 2.70
N TYR A 105 -16.50 11.60 2.18
CA TYR A 105 -17.79 11.25 1.64
C TYR A 105 -18.93 11.33 2.65
N LYS A 106 -18.71 10.88 3.88
CA LYS A 106 -19.68 10.96 4.98
C LYS A 106 -19.75 12.35 5.64
N GLY A 107 -18.82 13.26 5.33
CA GLY A 107 -18.76 14.59 5.94
C GLY A 107 -18.39 14.58 7.42
N VAL A 108 -17.53 13.63 7.84
CA VAL A 108 -17.10 13.45 9.24
C VAL A 108 -15.59 13.66 9.40
N ASP A 109 -15.14 13.81 10.65
CA ASP A 109 -13.71 13.88 10.94
C ASP A 109 -13.02 12.55 10.54
N PRO A 110 -11.92 12.59 9.76
CA PRO A 110 -11.14 11.39 9.43
C PRO A 110 -10.72 10.56 10.65
N ALA A 111 -10.50 11.18 11.80
CA ALA A 111 -10.15 10.50 13.04
C ALA A 111 -11.29 9.63 13.60
N SER A 112 -12.54 9.89 13.22
CA SER A 112 -13.70 9.10 13.63
C SER A 112 -13.91 7.84 12.80
N VAL A 113 -13.27 7.75 11.60
CA VAL A 113 -13.42 6.61 10.71
C VAL A 113 -12.33 5.58 10.98
N GLN A 114 -12.75 4.35 11.25
CA GLN A 114 -11.86 3.22 11.46
C GLN A 114 -12.27 2.06 10.55
N GLY A 115 -11.33 1.14 10.30
CA GLY A 115 -11.59 -0.05 9.51
C GLY A 115 -10.46 -1.05 9.63
N GLU A 116 -10.78 -2.32 9.50
CA GLU A 116 -9.80 -3.39 9.48
C GLU A 116 -9.28 -3.62 8.06
N CYS A 117 -8.02 -3.27 7.82
CA CYS A 117 -7.32 -3.61 6.59
C CYS A 117 -6.60 -4.95 6.74
N TYR A 118 -6.91 -5.92 5.90
CA TYR A 118 -6.29 -7.25 5.92
C TYR A 118 -5.81 -7.68 4.55
N GLY A 119 -4.73 -8.45 4.51
CA GLY A 119 -4.05 -8.90 3.29
C GLY A 119 -2.61 -8.41 3.21
N LEU A 120 -2.07 -8.32 2.00
CA LEU A 120 -0.73 -7.82 1.73
C LEU A 120 -0.79 -6.35 1.26
N ASN A 121 0.31 -5.63 1.37
CA ASN A 121 0.41 -4.30 0.79
C ASN A 121 0.04 -4.33 -0.71
N HIS A 122 -0.85 -3.44 -1.15
CA HIS A 122 -1.44 -3.39 -2.50
C HIS A 122 -2.24 -4.64 -2.92
N LEU A 123 -2.50 -5.57 -2.00
CA LEU A 123 -3.34 -6.75 -2.20
C LEU A 123 -4.15 -6.99 -0.93
N SER A 124 -4.99 -6.03 -0.57
CA SER A 124 -5.70 -6.00 0.70
C SER A 124 -7.17 -5.61 0.52
N PHE A 125 -7.92 -5.84 1.58
CA PHE A 125 -9.34 -5.53 1.66
C PHE A 125 -9.64 -4.85 2.99
N PHE A 126 -10.73 -4.08 3.03
CA PHE A 126 -11.27 -3.50 4.25
C PHE A 126 -12.57 -4.19 4.66
N ARG A 127 -12.70 -4.39 5.94
CA ARG A 127 -13.96 -4.81 6.59
C ARG A 127 -14.16 -4.02 7.88
N ASN A 128 -15.34 -4.15 8.47
CA ASN A 128 -15.65 -3.51 9.75
C ASN A 128 -15.35 -2.00 9.74
N VAL A 129 -15.77 -1.31 8.66
CA VAL A 129 -15.62 0.15 8.58
C VAL A 129 -16.65 0.81 9.47
N THR A 130 -16.18 1.64 10.40
CA THR A 130 -17.01 2.30 11.41
C THR A 130 -16.81 3.82 11.42
N VAL A 131 -17.83 4.55 11.87
CA VAL A 131 -17.74 5.97 12.22
C VAL A 131 -18.12 6.09 13.70
N ASP A 132 -17.24 6.63 14.54
CA ASP A 132 -17.42 6.73 15.99
C ASP A 132 -17.83 5.38 16.65
N GLY A 133 -17.37 4.26 16.07
CA GLY A 133 -17.66 2.90 16.52
C GLY A 133 -18.96 2.30 15.97
N GLU A 134 -19.78 3.04 15.24
CA GLU A 134 -20.96 2.52 14.56
C GLU A 134 -20.57 1.93 13.19
N ASP A 135 -21.01 0.70 12.92
CA ASP A 135 -20.72 0.01 11.65
C ASP A 135 -21.46 0.69 10.49
N ILE A 136 -20.69 1.14 9.49
CA ILE A 136 -21.20 1.76 8.26
C ILE A 136 -20.91 0.90 7.03
N MET A 137 -20.33 -0.28 7.19
CA MET A 137 -19.82 -1.08 6.08
C MET A 137 -20.94 -1.47 5.10
N SER A 138 -22.08 -1.95 5.62
CA SER A 138 -23.21 -2.33 4.79
C SER A 138 -23.77 -1.15 3.99
N ASP A 139 -23.96 -0.01 4.64
CA ASP A 139 -24.47 1.19 3.99
C ASP A 139 -23.50 1.68 2.91
N LEU A 140 -22.20 1.66 3.21
CA LEU A 140 -21.16 2.14 2.31
C LEU A 140 -21.12 1.35 1.00
N ILE A 141 -21.15 0.01 1.06
CA ILE A 141 -21.04 -0.84 -0.14
C ILE A 141 -22.33 -0.89 -0.96
N HIS A 142 -23.49 -0.49 -0.39
CA HIS A 142 -24.77 -0.41 -1.12
C HIS A 142 -25.04 1.00 -1.68
N ASP A 143 -24.32 2.03 -1.24
CA ASP A 143 -24.57 3.41 -1.60
C ASP A 143 -23.87 3.79 -2.91
N ASP A 144 -24.67 4.07 -3.95
CA ASP A 144 -24.16 4.50 -5.27
C ASP A 144 -23.32 5.79 -5.19
N GLY A 145 -23.61 6.66 -4.23
CA GLY A 145 -22.83 7.87 -3.98
C GLY A 145 -21.39 7.54 -3.56
N ALA A 146 -21.18 6.50 -2.76
CA ALA A 146 -19.85 6.06 -2.38
C ALA A 146 -19.02 5.63 -3.60
N TYR A 147 -19.64 4.94 -4.57
CA TYR A 147 -18.97 4.58 -5.83
C TYR A 147 -18.68 5.79 -6.73
N ALA A 148 -19.45 6.86 -6.63
CA ALA A 148 -19.18 8.06 -7.40
C ALA A 148 -18.03 8.91 -6.82
N HIS A 149 -17.81 8.86 -5.52
CA HIS A 149 -16.93 9.81 -4.81
C HIS A 149 -15.72 9.18 -4.11
N THR A 150 -15.58 7.85 -4.12
CA THR A 150 -14.44 7.15 -3.50
C THR A 150 -13.78 6.20 -4.50
N ASP A 151 -12.71 5.52 -4.11
CA ASP A 151 -12.03 4.54 -4.96
C ASP A 151 -12.84 3.24 -5.17
N LEU A 152 -14.01 3.11 -4.54
CA LEU A 152 -15.01 2.11 -4.94
C LEU A 152 -15.39 2.22 -6.42
N ARG A 153 -15.27 3.42 -7.04
CA ARG A 153 -15.50 3.66 -8.49
C ARG A 153 -14.69 2.77 -9.42
N PHE A 154 -13.58 2.21 -8.96
CA PHE A 154 -12.74 1.31 -9.75
C PHE A 154 -13.29 -0.11 -9.84
N PHE A 155 -14.33 -0.44 -9.09
CA PHE A 155 -14.85 -1.79 -8.99
C PHE A 155 -16.33 -1.85 -9.33
N GLU A 156 -16.71 -2.94 -10.04
CA GLU A 156 -18.12 -3.25 -10.23
C GLU A 156 -18.80 -3.50 -8.88
N LYS A 157 -19.96 -2.89 -8.67
CA LYS A 157 -20.70 -2.96 -7.41
C LYS A 157 -20.99 -4.40 -6.98
N ASP A 158 -21.37 -5.24 -7.95
CA ASP A 158 -21.66 -6.66 -7.70
C ASP A 158 -20.44 -7.43 -7.17
N LEU A 159 -19.22 -7.06 -7.62
CA LEU A 159 -17.98 -7.64 -7.08
C LEU A 159 -17.83 -7.33 -5.60
N VAL A 160 -18.03 -6.08 -5.22
CA VAL A 160 -17.91 -5.60 -3.83
C VAL A 160 -18.99 -6.22 -2.95
N LEU A 161 -20.24 -6.21 -3.41
CA LEU A 161 -21.38 -6.80 -2.68
C LEU A 161 -21.21 -8.29 -2.44
N ASN A 162 -20.80 -9.05 -3.47
CA ASN A 162 -20.59 -10.50 -3.36
C ASN A 162 -19.44 -10.86 -2.39
N ARG A 163 -18.48 -9.97 -2.20
CA ARG A 163 -17.38 -10.17 -1.26
C ARG A 163 -17.68 -9.65 0.14
N GLY A 164 -18.61 -8.71 0.28
CA GLY A 164 -18.94 -8.08 1.55
C GLY A 164 -17.76 -7.28 2.16
N CYS A 165 -16.82 -6.82 1.35
CA CYS A 165 -15.65 -6.06 1.79
C CYS A 165 -15.19 -5.11 0.70
N VAL A 166 -14.50 -4.03 1.08
CA VAL A 166 -13.97 -3.04 0.14
C VAL A 166 -12.58 -3.46 -0.32
N PRO A 167 -12.37 -3.65 -1.63
CA PRO A 167 -11.04 -3.92 -2.16
C PRO A 167 -10.17 -2.67 -2.14
N ASN A 168 -8.87 -2.85 -1.89
CA ASN A 168 -7.86 -1.81 -2.10
C ASN A 168 -7.80 -1.44 -3.59
N GLU A 169 -7.59 -0.17 -3.92
CA GLU A 169 -7.59 0.34 -5.31
C GLU A 169 -6.59 -0.39 -6.23
N TYR A 170 -5.48 -0.87 -5.71
CA TYR A 170 -4.50 -1.64 -6.48
C TYR A 170 -5.03 -3.00 -6.98
N LEU A 171 -6.10 -3.52 -6.38
CA LEU A 171 -6.76 -4.74 -6.86
C LEU A 171 -7.41 -4.55 -8.23
N TYR A 172 -7.65 -3.31 -8.67
CA TYR A 172 -8.08 -3.00 -10.03
C TYR A 172 -7.23 -3.72 -11.09
N TYR A 173 -5.91 -3.71 -10.94
CA TYR A 173 -4.99 -4.35 -11.88
C TYR A 173 -5.13 -5.87 -11.98
N PHE A 174 -5.74 -6.52 -10.98
CA PHE A 174 -5.95 -7.96 -10.94
C PHE A 174 -7.35 -8.36 -11.43
N TYR A 175 -8.35 -7.52 -11.16
CA TYR A 175 -9.73 -7.82 -11.54
C TYR A 175 -10.06 -7.39 -12.97
N TYR A 176 -9.43 -6.34 -13.47
CA TYR A 176 -9.74 -5.75 -14.78
C TYR A 176 -8.47 -5.72 -15.64
N ARG A 177 -8.25 -6.78 -16.40
CA ARG A 177 -7.12 -6.94 -17.31
C ARG A 177 -7.49 -6.59 -18.74
#